data_aceb14948755e6caf7edd4e0eea6c041
#
_entry.id   aceb14948755e6caf7edd4e0eea6c041
#
_cell.length_a   1.000
_cell.length_b   1.000
_cell.length_c   1.000
_cell.angle_alpha   90.00
_cell.angle_beta   90.00
_cell.angle_gamma   90.00
#
_symmetry.space_group_name_H-M   'P 1'
#
loop_
_entity.id
_entity.type
_entity.pdbx_description
1 polymer ?
#
loop_
_entity_poly.entity_id
_entity_poly.type
_entity_poly.pdbx_seq_one_letter_code
_entity_poly.pdbx_strand_id
1 'polypeptide(L)'
;IVADVKKALEAGRTPVILTRFTDQAAILYEMLKDSAQKPFLLTGEMPKKEREAAIRQMAEVMPQESMLLVATGQLVGEGFDYPRLDTLFLATPVSWKGVVEQYAGRLHRDYPGKNDVFIYDYVDSHIAVFDKMYAKRLKTYKRIGYTLYAPDTPEKQAANAIYDSDTYRPVFEQDLREAVETVLISSPTLSRKRVENLVELLLPAQEQGLKAAVITWHPDVYRYGNDE
;
A
#
# COMPACT_ATOMS: atom_id res chain seq x y z
N ILE A 1 -0.27 4.22 -4.25
CA ILE A 1 -1.56 4.75 -3.73
C ILE A 1 -1.87 6.10 -4.37
N VAL A 2 -1.08 7.16 -4.11
CA VAL A 2 -1.39 8.54 -4.58
C VAL A 2 -1.61 8.60 -6.09
N ALA A 3 -0.72 8.02 -6.89
CA ALA A 3 -0.85 8.00 -8.35
C ALA A 3 -2.12 7.28 -8.83
N ASP A 4 -2.48 6.16 -8.18
CA ASP A 4 -3.66 5.39 -8.57
C ASP A 4 -4.97 6.09 -8.19
N VAL A 5 -4.97 6.79 -7.04
CA VAL A 5 -6.11 7.64 -6.63
C VAL A 5 -6.32 8.78 -7.62
N LYS A 6 -5.25 9.46 -8.06
CA LYS A 6 -5.34 10.52 -9.07
C LYS A 6 -5.91 9.99 -10.38
N LYS A 7 -5.43 8.83 -10.87
CA LYS A 7 -5.98 8.17 -12.06
C LYS A 7 -7.46 7.82 -11.91
N ALA A 8 -7.88 7.36 -10.72
CA ALA A 8 -9.29 7.08 -10.46
C ALA A 8 -10.15 8.33 -10.53
N LEU A 9 -9.69 9.45 -9.93
CA LEU A 9 -10.37 10.75 -10.01
C LEU A 9 -10.45 11.28 -11.46
N GLU A 10 -9.37 11.18 -12.23
CA GLU A 10 -9.32 11.54 -13.65
C GLU A 10 -10.29 10.70 -14.50
N ALA A 11 -10.50 9.44 -14.12
CA ALA A 11 -11.50 8.56 -14.74
C ALA A 11 -12.95 8.83 -14.27
N GLY A 12 -13.19 9.89 -13.49
CA GLY A 12 -14.51 10.27 -12.98
C GLY A 12 -15.02 9.39 -11.84
N ARG A 13 -14.16 8.61 -11.20
CA ARG A 13 -14.53 7.74 -10.08
C ARG A 13 -14.61 8.50 -8.76
N THR A 14 -15.29 7.89 -7.81
CA THR A 14 -15.43 8.43 -6.45
C THR A 14 -14.66 7.55 -5.44
N PRO A 15 -13.35 7.83 -5.26
CA PRO A 15 -12.50 6.99 -4.42
C PRO A 15 -12.70 7.21 -2.94
N VAL A 16 -12.55 6.13 -2.18
CA VAL A 16 -12.32 6.14 -0.74
C VAL A 16 -11.00 5.46 -0.41
N ILE A 17 -10.19 6.13 0.39
CA ILE A 17 -8.95 5.57 0.94
C ILE A 17 -9.20 5.18 2.39
N LEU A 18 -8.93 3.94 2.73
CA LEU A 18 -9.04 3.42 4.09
C LEU A 18 -7.68 3.07 4.66
N THR A 19 -7.40 3.60 5.82
CA THR A 19 -6.23 3.28 6.64
C THR A 19 -6.63 2.99 8.08
N ARG A 20 -5.75 2.37 8.84
CA ARG A 20 -5.93 2.17 10.30
C ARG A 20 -5.38 3.32 11.13
N PHE A 21 -4.50 4.14 10.56
CA PHE A 21 -3.72 5.14 11.27
C PHE A 21 -4.16 6.56 10.92
N THR A 22 -4.46 7.35 11.93
CA THR A 22 -4.91 8.74 11.79
C THR A 22 -3.84 9.61 11.10
N ASP A 23 -2.57 9.44 11.47
CA ASP A 23 -1.47 10.19 10.86
C ASP A 23 -1.32 9.87 9.37
N GLN A 24 -1.44 8.59 8.99
CA GLN A 24 -1.40 8.20 7.59
C GLN A 24 -2.60 8.76 6.81
N ALA A 25 -3.79 8.80 7.42
CA ALA A 25 -4.96 9.42 6.81
C ALA A 25 -4.73 10.91 6.55
N ALA A 26 -4.16 11.63 7.53
CA ALA A 26 -3.84 13.04 7.39
C ALA A 26 -2.79 13.29 6.29
N ILE A 27 -1.72 12.49 6.24
CA ILE A 27 -0.69 12.60 5.20
C ILE A 27 -1.28 12.36 3.82
N LEU A 28 -2.06 11.29 3.63
CA LEU A 28 -2.69 10.97 2.34
C LEU A 28 -3.68 12.05 1.92
N TYR A 29 -4.44 12.59 2.87
CA TYR A 29 -5.35 13.70 2.62
C TYR A 29 -4.60 14.95 2.14
N GLU A 30 -3.55 15.39 2.83
CA GLU A 30 -2.72 16.54 2.44
C GLU A 30 -2.11 16.36 1.04
N MET A 31 -1.67 15.16 0.68
CA MET A 31 -1.10 14.88 -0.65
C MET A 31 -2.14 14.89 -1.78
N LEU A 32 -3.41 14.72 -1.46
CA LEU A 32 -4.48 14.48 -2.44
C LEU A 32 -5.60 15.53 -2.43
N LYS A 33 -5.69 16.40 -1.41
CA LYS A 33 -6.80 17.35 -1.25
C LYS A 33 -7.01 18.24 -2.46
N ASP A 34 -5.94 18.63 -3.16
CA ASP A 34 -6.01 19.48 -4.36
C ASP A 34 -6.32 18.68 -5.64
N SER A 35 -6.44 17.34 -5.54
CA SER A 35 -6.74 16.48 -6.68
C SER A 35 -8.24 16.23 -6.88
N ALA A 36 -9.08 16.65 -5.95
CA ALA A 36 -10.53 16.55 -6.05
C ALA A 36 -11.17 17.90 -5.68
N GLN A 37 -12.32 18.22 -6.28
CA GLN A 37 -13.06 19.44 -5.94
C GLN A 37 -13.64 19.41 -4.52
N LYS A 38 -13.98 18.21 -4.06
CA LYS A 38 -14.57 17.96 -2.75
C LYS A 38 -13.79 16.86 -2.01
N PRO A 39 -12.65 17.20 -1.38
CA PRO A 39 -11.91 16.28 -0.55
C PRO A 39 -12.48 16.26 0.87
N PHE A 40 -12.60 15.06 1.45
CA PHE A 40 -13.05 14.84 2.82
C PHE A 40 -12.06 13.98 3.59
N LEU A 41 -11.86 14.34 4.86
CA LEU A 41 -11.12 13.54 5.82
C LEU A 41 -12.04 13.16 6.97
N LEU A 42 -12.18 11.85 7.24
CA LEU A 42 -12.93 11.32 8.36
C LEU A 42 -12.05 10.43 9.22
N THR A 43 -11.79 10.81 10.45
CA THR A 43 -11.00 10.02 11.41
C THR A 43 -11.80 9.66 12.65
N GLY A 44 -11.41 8.57 13.32
CA GLY A 44 -12.05 8.15 14.58
C GLY A 44 -11.92 9.15 15.72
N GLU A 45 -10.90 10.00 15.68
CA GLU A 45 -10.61 11.04 16.68
C GLU A 45 -11.43 12.33 16.44
N MET A 46 -12.01 12.46 15.26
CA MET A 46 -12.82 13.64 14.91
C MET A 46 -14.04 13.77 15.83
N PRO A 47 -14.31 14.96 16.39
CA PRO A 47 -15.50 15.20 17.19
C PRO A 47 -16.79 14.83 16.44
N LYS A 48 -17.76 14.26 17.14
CA LYS A 48 -19.02 13.79 16.53
C LYS A 48 -19.71 14.88 15.70
N LYS A 49 -19.76 16.11 16.17
CA LYS A 49 -20.38 17.25 15.46
C LYS A 49 -19.69 17.56 14.13
N GLU A 50 -18.36 17.53 14.11
CA GLU A 50 -17.58 17.78 12.89
C GLU A 50 -17.76 16.65 11.89
N ARG A 51 -17.76 15.40 12.36
CA ARG A 51 -18.04 14.22 11.54
C ARG A 51 -19.42 14.28 10.91
N GLU A 52 -20.45 14.60 11.67
CA GLU A 52 -21.82 14.76 11.16
C GLU A 52 -21.91 15.92 10.16
N ALA A 53 -21.20 17.02 10.38
CA ALA A 53 -21.13 18.11 9.43
C ALA A 53 -20.46 17.69 8.11
N ALA A 54 -19.33 16.98 8.17
CA ALA A 54 -18.66 16.45 6.99
C ALA A 54 -19.54 15.47 6.19
N ILE A 55 -20.25 14.57 6.88
CA ILE A 55 -21.20 13.64 6.25
C ILE A 55 -22.34 14.39 5.55
N ARG A 56 -22.88 15.45 6.16
CA ARG A 56 -23.89 16.30 5.51
C ARG A 56 -23.35 16.98 4.27
N GLN A 57 -22.14 17.57 4.36
CA GLN A 57 -21.48 18.20 3.20
C GLN A 57 -21.23 17.18 2.07
N MET A 58 -20.85 15.95 2.40
CA MET A 58 -20.72 14.89 1.41
C MET A 58 -22.03 14.61 0.68
N ALA A 59 -23.15 14.60 1.40
CA ALA A 59 -24.48 14.37 0.82
C ALA A 59 -24.93 15.49 -0.14
N GLU A 60 -24.36 16.68 0.00
CA GLU A 60 -24.64 17.87 -0.84
C GLU A 60 -23.74 17.94 -2.09
N VAL A 61 -22.73 17.07 -2.22
CA VAL A 61 -21.82 17.05 -3.37
C VAL A 61 -22.58 16.69 -4.63
N MET A 62 -22.52 17.57 -5.64
CA MET A 62 -23.21 17.36 -6.90
C MET A 62 -22.57 16.20 -7.70
N PRO A 63 -23.35 15.47 -8.53
CA PRO A 63 -22.83 14.34 -9.31
C PRO A 63 -21.64 14.67 -10.19
N GLN A 64 -21.57 15.89 -10.73
CA GLN A 64 -20.48 16.36 -11.60
C GLN A 64 -19.23 16.81 -10.84
N GLU A 65 -19.30 17.02 -9.54
CA GLU A 65 -18.15 17.40 -8.73
C GLU A 65 -17.31 16.17 -8.39
N SER A 66 -16.00 16.21 -8.61
CA SER A 66 -15.08 15.15 -8.18
C SER A 66 -14.97 15.14 -6.65
N MET A 67 -15.05 13.94 -6.07
CA MET A 67 -15.02 13.75 -4.63
C MET A 67 -13.98 12.70 -4.25
N LEU A 68 -13.25 12.97 -3.18
CA LEU A 68 -12.32 12.05 -2.53
C LEU A 68 -12.68 11.92 -1.05
N LEU A 69 -12.73 10.70 -0.55
CA LEU A 69 -12.81 10.44 0.88
C LEU A 69 -11.54 9.76 1.38
N VAL A 70 -10.92 10.32 2.40
CA VAL A 70 -9.87 9.64 3.18
C VAL A 70 -10.44 9.36 4.58
N ALA A 71 -10.40 8.11 5.01
CA ALA A 71 -11.00 7.74 6.28
C ALA A 71 -10.20 6.69 7.05
N THR A 72 -10.37 6.68 8.38
CA THR A 72 -9.92 5.57 9.20
C THR A 72 -10.98 4.46 9.23
N GLY A 73 -10.55 3.20 9.16
CA GLY A 73 -11.42 2.04 8.98
C GLY A 73 -12.53 1.86 10.03
N GLN A 74 -12.34 2.42 11.21
CA GLN A 74 -13.33 2.35 12.29
C GLN A 74 -14.62 3.12 11.96
N LEU A 75 -14.53 4.22 11.22
CA LEU A 75 -15.68 5.06 10.85
C LEU A 75 -16.53 4.45 9.75
N VAL A 76 -15.92 3.77 8.80
CA VAL A 76 -16.67 3.11 7.72
C VAL A 76 -17.42 1.87 8.25
N GLY A 77 -17.06 1.37 9.46
CA GLY A 77 -17.74 0.30 10.17
C GLY A 77 -19.06 0.72 10.82
N GLU A 78 -19.17 1.93 11.32
CA GLU A 78 -20.27 2.40 12.16
C GLU A 78 -21.32 3.23 11.39
N GLY A 79 -22.15 2.55 10.58
CA GLY A 79 -23.33 3.23 9.98
C GLY A 79 -23.03 4.20 8.83
N PHE A 80 -21.78 4.36 8.41
CA PHE A 80 -21.43 5.17 7.26
C PHE A 80 -21.89 4.50 5.97
N ASP A 81 -22.88 5.08 5.30
CA ASP A 81 -23.43 4.61 4.03
C ASP A 81 -23.42 5.76 3.02
N TYR A 82 -22.55 5.65 2.01
CA TYR A 82 -22.45 6.63 0.95
C TYR A 82 -22.40 5.92 -0.41
N PRO A 83 -23.58 5.75 -1.06
CA PRO A 83 -23.73 4.90 -2.24
C PRO A 83 -22.88 5.32 -3.45
N ARG A 84 -22.49 6.58 -3.54
CA ARG A 84 -21.69 7.10 -4.64
C ARG A 84 -20.28 6.53 -4.72
N LEU A 85 -19.71 6.08 -3.57
CA LEU A 85 -18.36 5.49 -3.56
C LEU A 85 -18.29 4.25 -4.43
N ASP A 86 -17.32 4.21 -5.32
CA ASP A 86 -17.15 3.13 -6.32
C ASP A 86 -15.73 2.52 -6.33
N THR A 87 -14.78 3.17 -5.71
CA THR A 87 -13.39 2.71 -5.71
C THR A 87 -12.80 2.76 -4.30
N LEU A 88 -12.35 1.61 -3.80
CA LEU A 88 -11.73 1.47 -2.48
C LEU A 88 -10.21 1.28 -2.61
N PHE A 89 -9.45 2.08 -1.89
CA PHE A 89 -8.01 1.94 -1.72
C PHE A 89 -7.71 1.51 -0.29
N LEU A 90 -7.22 0.28 -0.11
CA LEU A 90 -6.80 -0.24 1.18
C LEU A 90 -5.35 0.16 1.44
N ALA A 91 -5.15 1.30 2.12
CA ALA A 91 -3.82 1.84 2.40
C ALA A 91 -3.07 1.11 3.53
N THR A 92 -3.75 0.29 4.30
CA THR A 92 -3.15 -0.60 5.30
C THR A 92 -3.70 -2.00 5.19
N PRO A 93 -2.87 -3.03 5.43
CA PRO A 93 -3.33 -4.40 5.43
C PRO A 93 -4.41 -4.64 6.49
N VAL A 94 -5.57 -5.13 6.09
CA VAL A 94 -6.64 -5.60 6.98
C VAL A 94 -6.71 -7.12 6.93
N SER A 95 -6.84 -7.75 8.09
CA SER A 95 -6.86 -9.22 8.19
C SER A 95 -8.26 -9.80 8.36
N TRP A 96 -9.25 -8.98 8.70
CA TRP A 96 -10.58 -9.44 9.05
C TRP A 96 -11.45 -9.64 7.83
N LYS A 97 -11.89 -10.87 7.67
CA LYS A 97 -12.82 -11.32 6.65
C LYS A 97 -14.10 -10.45 6.59
N GLY A 98 -14.71 -10.17 7.75
CA GLY A 98 -15.92 -9.37 7.85
C GLY A 98 -15.76 -7.91 7.44
N VAL A 99 -14.57 -7.32 7.66
CA VAL A 99 -14.28 -5.92 7.28
C VAL A 99 -14.27 -5.73 5.77
N VAL A 100 -13.63 -6.65 5.05
CA VAL A 100 -13.58 -6.60 3.57
C VAL A 100 -14.98 -6.77 2.98
N GLU A 101 -15.76 -7.73 3.49
CA GLU A 101 -17.15 -7.95 3.06
C GLU A 101 -18.05 -6.75 3.33
N GLN A 102 -17.87 -6.13 4.50
CA GLN A 102 -18.63 -4.94 4.87
C GLN A 102 -18.31 -3.76 3.96
N TYR A 103 -17.03 -3.53 3.64
CA TYR A 103 -16.64 -2.46 2.74
C TYR A 103 -17.09 -2.73 1.31
N ALA A 104 -16.88 -3.95 0.81
CA ALA A 104 -17.36 -4.36 -0.50
C ALA A 104 -18.89 -4.20 -0.62
N GLY A 105 -19.65 -4.67 0.38
CA GLY A 105 -21.10 -4.53 0.39
C GLY A 105 -21.59 -3.07 0.34
N ARG A 106 -20.86 -2.13 0.94
CA ARG A 106 -21.16 -0.70 0.87
C ARG A 106 -20.83 -0.09 -0.49
N LEU A 107 -19.72 -0.53 -1.10
CA LEU A 107 -19.39 -0.11 -2.45
C LEU A 107 -20.41 -0.61 -3.49
N HIS A 108 -21.06 -1.74 -3.26
CA HIS A 108 -22.08 -2.29 -4.17
C HIS A 108 -23.48 -1.66 -4.03
N ARG A 109 -23.62 -0.58 -3.25
CA ARG A 109 -24.87 0.19 -3.21
C ARG A 109 -25.13 0.85 -4.56
N ASP A 110 -26.38 0.76 -4.99
CA ASP A 110 -26.81 1.36 -6.25
C ASP A 110 -26.71 2.90 -6.19
N TYR A 111 -26.11 3.46 -7.24
CA TYR A 111 -26.03 4.89 -7.45
C TYR A 111 -26.10 5.20 -8.95
N PRO A 112 -26.83 6.23 -9.39
CA PRO A 112 -26.95 6.59 -10.80
C PRO A 112 -25.57 6.82 -11.47
N GLY A 113 -25.33 6.11 -12.57
CA GLY A 113 -24.05 6.20 -13.30
C GLY A 113 -22.92 5.30 -12.79
N LYS A 114 -23.13 4.55 -11.72
CA LYS A 114 -22.18 3.60 -11.18
C LYS A 114 -22.37 2.24 -11.85
N ASN A 115 -21.40 1.82 -12.67
CA ASN A 115 -21.46 0.58 -13.45
C ASN A 115 -20.66 -0.56 -12.83
N ASP A 116 -19.60 -0.24 -12.07
CA ASP A 116 -18.69 -1.19 -11.48
C ASP A 116 -18.04 -0.63 -10.21
N VAL A 117 -17.37 -1.48 -9.47
CA VAL A 117 -16.62 -1.14 -8.26
C VAL A 117 -15.23 -1.75 -8.30
N PHE A 118 -14.23 -0.98 -7.87
CA PHE A 118 -12.84 -1.42 -7.78
C PHE A 118 -12.33 -1.43 -6.34
N ILE A 119 -11.50 -2.42 -6.05
CA ILE A 119 -10.73 -2.47 -4.81
C ILE A 119 -9.25 -2.56 -5.16
N TYR A 120 -8.49 -1.55 -4.76
CA TYR A 120 -7.04 -1.55 -4.81
C TYR A 120 -6.51 -2.04 -3.46
N ASP A 121 -5.90 -3.20 -3.48
CA ASP A 121 -5.34 -3.86 -2.30
C ASP A 121 -3.81 -3.86 -2.41
N TYR A 122 -3.16 -2.98 -1.65
CA TYR A 122 -1.71 -2.86 -1.63
C TYR A 122 -1.12 -3.91 -0.69
N VAL A 123 -0.27 -4.76 -1.24
CA VAL A 123 0.33 -5.88 -0.54
C VAL A 123 1.83 -5.69 -0.42
N ASP A 124 2.31 -5.70 0.81
CA ASP A 124 3.73 -5.70 1.13
C ASP A 124 4.19 -7.17 1.24
N SER A 125 4.44 -7.78 0.08
CA SER A 125 4.72 -9.23 -0.04
C SER A 125 6.04 -9.65 0.60
N HIS A 126 6.94 -8.69 0.89
CA HIS A 126 8.20 -8.96 1.60
C HIS A 126 8.00 -9.31 3.07
N ILE A 127 6.82 -9.05 3.61
CA ILE A 127 6.49 -9.30 5.01
C ILE A 127 5.51 -10.48 5.08
N ALA A 128 5.99 -11.63 5.52
CA ALA A 128 5.22 -12.88 5.54
C ALA A 128 3.87 -12.78 6.26
N VAL A 129 3.74 -11.90 7.26
CA VAL A 129 2.45 -11.64 7.93
C VAL A 129 1.47 -10.97 6.99
N PHE A 130 1.90 -9.98 6.21
CA PHE A 130 1.04 -9.26 5.27
C PHE A 130 0.64 -10.12 4.09
N ASP A 131 1.53 -10.98 3.62
CA ASP A 131 1.21 -11.98 2.60
C ASP A 131 0.12 -12.95 3.07
N LYS A 132 0.23 -13.49 4.29
CA LYS A 132 -0.82 -14.32 4.91
C LYS A 132 -2.15 -13.57 5.06
N MET A 133 -2.11 -12.27 5.39
CA MET A 133 -3.31 -11.45 5.48
C MET A 133 -3.94 -11.24 4.09
N TYR A 134 -3.13 -11.01 3.07
CA TYR A 134 -3.57 -10.91 1.69
C TYR A 134 -4.20 -12.21 1.20
N ALA A 135 -3.57 -13.36 1.44
CA ALA A 135 -4.12 -14.65 1.05
C ALA A 135 -5.53 -14.90 1.64
N LYS A 136 -5.81 -14.39 2.84
CA LYS A 136 -7.16 -14.43 3.43
C LYS A 136 -8.14 -13.50 2.71
N ARG A 137 -7.71 -12.25 2.38
CA ARG A 137 -8.53 -11.31 1.63
C ARG A 137 -8.84 -11.82 0.22
N LEU A 138 -7.85 -12.42 -0.43
CA LEU A 138 -8.00 -13.02 -1.75
C LEU A 138 -9.10 -14.08 -1.81
N LYS A 139 -9.16 -14.95 -0.80
CA LYS A 139 -10.26 -15.93 -0.66
C LYS A 139 -11.62 -15.25 -0.51
N THR A 140 -11.66 -14.13 0.21
CA THR A 140 -12.87 -13.35 0.40
C THR A 140 -13.31 -12.69 -0.89
N TYR A 141 -12.40 -12.02 -1.62
CA TYR A 141 -12.70 -11.39 -2.91
C TYR A 141 -13.28 -12.40 -3.91
N LYS A 142 -12.64 -13.56 -4.07
CA LYS A 142 -13.15 -14.62 -4.95
C LYS A 142 -14.54 -15.10 -4.54
N ARG A 143 -14.80 -15.25 -3.24
CA ARG A 143 -16.08 -15.71 -2.72
C ARG A 143 -17.22 -14.71 -2.97
N ILE A 144 -16.94 -13.41 -2.87
CA ILE A 144 -17.93 -12.36 -3.12
C ILE A 144 -18.00 -11.91 -4.57
N GLY A 145 -17.34 -12.64 -5.49
CA GLY A 145 -17.49 -12.48 -6.93
C GLY A 145 -16.57 -11.46 -7.60
N TYR A 146 -15.52 -10.97 -6.90
CA TYR A 146 -14.56 -10.08 -7.54
C TYR A 146 -13.64 -10.82 -8.50
N THR A 147 -13.44 -10.25 -9.66
CA THR A 147 -12.40 -10.65 -10.60
C THR A 147 -11.09 -9.98 -10.19
N LEU A 148 -10.02 -10.77 -10.11
CA LEU A 148 -8.69 -10.25 -9.83
C LEU A 148 -8.09 -9.70 -11.11
N TYR A 149 -7.69 -8.46 -11.06
CA TYR A 149 -6.95 -7.79 -12.11
C TYR A 149 -5.52 -7.53 -11.61
N ALA A 150 -4.56 -8.20 -12.21
CA ALA A 150 -3.15 -7.83 -12.09
C ALA A 150 -2.82 -6.99 -13.33
N PRO A 151 -2.36 -5.74 -13.18
CA PRO A 151 -1.89 -5.01 -14.35
C PRO A 151 -0.74 -5.78 -14.99
N ASP A 152 -0.88 -6.13 -16.26
CA ASP A 152 0.18 -6.70 -17.07
C ASP A 152 1.28 -5.63 -17.22
N THR A 153 2.25 -5.67 -16.34
CA THR A 153 3.49 -4.93 -16.48
C THR A 153 4.61 -5.96 -16.68
N PRO A 154 5.02 -6.22 -17.93
CA PRO A 154 6.13 -7.13 -18.21
C PRO A 154 7.43 -6.74 -17.49
N GLU A 155 7.61 -5.44 -17.21
CA GLU A 155 8.81 -4.89 -16.56
C GLU A 155 8.81 -5.00 -15.02
N LYS A 156 7.66 -5.20 -14.38
CA LYS A 156 7.58 -5.30 -12.91
C LYS A 156 7.57 -6.73 -12.36
N GLN A 157 7.46 -7.75 -13.20
CA GLN A 157 7.54 -9.14 -12.74
C GLN A 157 8.92 -9.48 -12.17
N ALA A 158 9.98 -8.88 -12.67
CA ALA A 158 11.32 -9.05 -12.13
C ALA A 158 11.52 -8.27 -10.80
N ALA A 159 10.87 -7.10 -10.62
CA ALA A 159 11.04 -6.26 -9.44
C ALA A 159 10.27 -6.75 -8.21
N ASN A 160 9.30 -7.65 -8.35
CA ASN A 160 8.47 -8.19 -7.27
C ASN A 160 8.53 -9.72 -7.16
N ALA A 161 9.56 -10.34 -7.72
CA ALA A 161 9.76 -11.78 -7.58
C ALA A 161 10.08 -12.12 -6.12
N ILE A 162 9.40 -13.12 -5.57
CA ILE A 162 9.75 -13.70 -4.28
C ILE A 162 10.84 -14.71 -4.52
N TYR A 163 12.00 -14.45 -3.95
CA TYR A 163 13.14 -15.34 -4.01
C TYR A 163 13.22 -16.17 -2.74
N ASP A 164 13.39 -17.46 -2.88
CA ASP A 164 13.73 -18.37 -1.77
C ASP A 164 15.26 -18.41 -1.58
N SER A 165 15.73 -19.24 -0.65
CA SER A 165 17.15 -19.40 -0.35
C SER A 165 18.01 -19.83 -1.55
N ASP A 166 17.39 -20.50 -2.52
CA ASP A 166 18.11 -21.08 -3.66
C ASP A 166 18.13 -20.14 -4.88
N THR A 167 17.08 -19.35 -5.02
CA THR A 167 16.89 -18.42 -6.16
C THR A 167 17.32 -16.99 -5.88
N TYR A 168 17.35 -16.57 -4.61
CA TYR A 168 17.73 -15.21 -4.21
C TYR A 168 19.15 -14.82 -4.62
N ARG A 169 20.11 -15.70 -4.38
CA ARG A 169 21.52 -15.35 -4.50
C ARG A 169 21.95 -14.99 -5.93
N PRO A 170 21.63 -15.78 -6.97
CA PRO A 170 22.00 -15.44 -8.34
C PRO A 170 21.43 -14.10 -8.81
N VAL A 171 20.17 -13.82 -8.47
CA VAL A 171 19.51 -12.57 -8.87
C VAL A 171 20.08 -11.37 -8.13
N PHE A 172 20.29 -11.49 -6.84
CA PHE A 172 20.92 -10.44 -6.03
C PHE A 172 22.33 -10.08 -6.53
N GLU A 173 23.14 -11.08 -6.88
CA GLU A 173 24.47 -10.86 -7.44
C GLU A 173 24.42 -10.21 -8.82
N GLN A 174 23.42 -10.56 -9.63
CA GLN A 174 23.20 -9.93 -10.93
C GLN A 174 22.76 -8.48 -10.80
N ASP A 175 21.79 -8.18 -9.94
CA ASP A 175 21.33 -6.83 -9.66
C ASP A 175 22.46 -5.91 -9.19
N LEU A 176 23.37 -6.43 -8.36
CA LEU A 176 24.54 -5.67 -7.91
C LEU A 176 25.54 -5.38 -9.02
N ARG A 177 25.72 -6.32 -9.97
CA ARG A 177 26.61 -6.11 -11.13
C ARG A 177 26.04 -5.16 -12.17
N GLU A 178 24.71 -5.12 -12.30
CA GLU A 178 24.00 -4.28 -13.27
C GLU A 178 23.68 -2.89 -12.72
N ALA A 179 23.91 -2.63 -11.44
CA ALA A 179 23.68 -1.34 -10.82
C ALA A 179 24.59 -0.25 -11.39
N VAL A 180 24.01 0.88 -11.82
CA VAL A 180 24.75 1.95 -12.50
C VAL A 180 24.92 3.23 -11.68
N GLU A 181 24.03 3.52 -10.72
CA GLU A 181 24.05 4.79 -9.97
C GLU A 181 24.24 4.59 -8.47
N THR A 182 23.32 3.87 -7.82
CA THR A 182 23.32 3.72 -6.38
C THR A 182 22.85 2.35 -5.96
N VAL A 183 23.56 1.75 -5.01
CA VAL A 183 23.16 0.53 -4.29
C VAL A 183 23.01 0.85 -2.81
N LEU A 184 21.83 0.55 -2.26
CA LEU A 184 21.54 0.66 -0.84
C LEU A 184 21.16 -0.72 -0.29
N ILE A 185 21.99 -1.28 0.58
CA ILE A 185 21.76 -2.56 1.22
C ILE A 185 21.39 -2.31 2.68
N SER A 186 20.21 -2.75 3.09
CA SER A 186 19.78 -2.74 4.48
C SER A 186 19.74 -4.18 5.00
N SER A 187 20.58 -4.48 5.97
CA SER A 187 20.63 -5.81 6.60
C SER A 187 20.92 -5.66 8.10
N PRO A 188 20.08 -6.19 8.99
CA PRO A 188 20.33 -6.10 10.42
C PRO A 188 21.61 -6.86 10.82
N THR A 189 21.98 -7.88 10.07
CA THR A 189 23.17 -8.70 10.35
C THR A 189 23.98 -8.96 9.08
N LEU A 190 25.28 -8.76 9.15
CA LEU A 190 26.22 -9.08 8.09
C LEU A 190 27.34 -9.96 8.64
N SER A 191 27.38 -11.21 8.19
CA SER A 191 28.53 -12.07 8.49
C SER A 191 29.75 -11.60 7.70
N ARG A 192 30.96 -11.87 8.24
CA ARG A 192 32.22 -11.54 7.57
C ARG A 192 32.26 -12.03 6.11
N LYS A 193 31.85 -13.25 5.87
CA LYS A 193 31.78 -13.84 4.52
C LYS A 193 30.83 -13.08 3.57
N ARG A 194 29.72 -12.55 4.08
CA ARG A 194 28.81 -11.72 3.28
C ARG A 194 29.41 -10.36 2.94
N VAL A 195 30.13 -9.76 3.89
CA VAL A 195 30.84 -8.50 3.63
C VAL A 195 31.90 -8.68 2.56
N GLU A 196 32.72 -9.74 2.65
CA GLU A 196 33.74 -10.07 1.66
C GLU A 196 33.14 -10.23 0.26
N ASN A 197 32.04 -10.99 0.12
CA ASN A 197 31.32 -11.15 -1.16
C ASN A 197 30.76 -9.83 -1.70
N LEU A 198 30.20 -8.99 -0.84
CA LEU A 198 29.65 -7.68 -1.25
C LEU A 198 30.77 -6.76 -1.75
N VAL A 199 31.91 -6.76 -1.10
CA VAL A 199 33.07 -5.96 -1.52
C VAL A 199 33.56 -6.44 -2.90
N GLU A 200 33.69 -7.74 -3.11
CA GLU A 200 34.09 -8.29 -4.40
C GLU A 200 33.17 -7.92 -5.55
N LEU A 201 31.84 -7.87 -5.27
CA LEU A 201 30.83 -7.53 -6.29
C LEU A 201 30.74 -6.03 -6.57
N LEU A 202 30.88 -5.19 -5.54
CA LEU A 202 30.66 -3.76 -5.66
C LEU A 202 31.92 -2.95 -6.00
N LEU A 203 33.10 -3.46 -5.66
CA LEU A 203 34.36 -2.74 -5.87
C LEU A 203 34.59 -2.33 -7.33
N PRO A 204 34.40 -3.23 -8.33
CA PRO A 204 34.57 -2.86 -9.74
C PRO A 204 33.57 -1.80 -10.24
N ALA A 205 32.35 -1.83 -9.74
CA ALA A 205 31.32 -0.87 -10.09
C ALA A 205 31.55 0.48 -9.38
N GLN A 206 32.08 0.48 -8.18
CA GLN A 206 32.46 1.66 -7.43
C GLN A 206 33.60 2.44 -8.10
N GLU A 207 34.57 1.74 -8.71
CA GLU A 207 35.63 2.35 -9.53
C GLU A 207 35.07 3.06 -10.78
N GLN A 208 33.87 2.68 -11.24
CA GLN A 208 33.14 3.29 -12.34
C GLN A 208 32.15 4.36 -11.90
N GLY A 209 32.11 4.73 -10.62
CA GLY A 209 31.30 5.81 -10.09
C GLY A 209 30.02 5.37 -9.35
N LEU A 210 29.76 4.08 -9.18
CA LEU A 210 28.64 3.58 -8.38
C LEU A 210 28.77 4.02 -6.92
N LYS A 211 27.70 4.53 -6.35
CA LYS A 211 27.59 4.84 -4.92
C LYS A 211 26.98 3.65 -4.19
N ALA A 212 27.72 3.05 -3.24
CA ALA A 212 27.21 1.95 -2.42
C ALA A 212 27.16 2.34 -0.95
N ALA A 213 26.06 2.05 -0.28
CA ALA A 213 25.89 2.21 1.15
C ALA A 213 25.28 0.95 1.76
N VAL A 214 25.79 0.54 2.92
CA VAL A 214 25.27 -0.58 3.69
C VAL A 214 24.82 -0.07 5.05
N ILE A 215 23.55 -0.29 5.37
CA ILE A 215 22.95 0.03 6.66
C ILE A 215 22.84 -1.27 7.45
N THR A 216 23.50 -1.34 8.58
CA THR A 216 23.45 -2.48 9.50
C THR A 216 23.36 -2.00 10.93
N TRP A 217 23.00 -2.88 11.86
CA TRP A 217 22.99 -2.52 13.27
C TRP A 217 24.40 -2.26 13.80
N HIS A 218 24.48 -1.35 14.78
CA HIS A 218 25.74 -1.07 15.42
C HIS A 218 26.29 -2.33 16.13
N PRO A 219 27.59 -2.58 16.08
CA PRO A 219 28.21 -3.78 16.68
C PRO A 219 27.84 -4.00 18.15
N ASP A 220 27.64 -2.92 18.93
CA ASP A 220 27.29 -3.01 20.35
C ASP A 220 25.86 -3.50 20.61
N VAL A 221 25.00 -3.54 19.59
CA VAL A 221 23.65 -4.12 19.70
C VAL A 221 23.67 -5.65 19.56
N TYR A 222 24.79 -6.22 19.11
CA TYR A 222 25.03 -7.67 18.90
C TYR A 222 25.46 -8.43 20.16
N ARG A 223 25.17 -7.95 21.36
CA ARG A 223 25.34 -8.76 22.57
C ARG A 223 24.17 -9.71 22.81
N TYR A 224 23.93 -10.62 21.87
CA TYR A 224 23.18 -11.85 22.15
C TYR A 224 23.98 -13.05 21.66
N GLY A 225 24.65 -13.70 22.64
CA GLY A 225 24.90 -15.12 22.73
C GLY A 225 25.66 -15.73 21.56
N ASN A 226 26.95 -15.88 21.70
CA ASN A 226 27.62 -17.11 21.41
C ASN A 226 28.74 -17.29 22.46
N ASP A 227 28.33 -17.68 23.64
CA ASP A 227 29.12 -18.59 24.49
C ASP A 227 28.54 -19.98 24.20
N GLU A 228 29.10 -20.64 23.19
CA GLU A 228 29.34 -22.07 23.10
C GLU A 228 30.09 -22.35 21.77
#